data_3eb4bea881919dd1779ea79faa3b2b9c
#
_entry.id   3eb4bea881919dd1779ea79faa3b2b9c
#
_cell.length_a   1.000
_cell.length_b   1.000
_cell.length_c   1.000
_cell.angle_alpha   90.00
_cell.angle_beta   90.00
_cell.angle_gamma   90.00
#
_symmetry.space_group_name_H-M   'P 1'
#
loop_
_entity.id
_entity.type
_entity.pdbx_description
1 polymer ?
#
loop_
_entity_poly.entity_id
_entity_poly.type
_entity_poly.pdbx_seq_one_letter_code
_entity_poly.pdbx_strand_id
1 'polypeptide(L)'
;DICGDGSYTYAGTADAADGIASGETANDVFVYTLSDGTETTTANITITIIGANDSPTAQNDVGVIMEGSTLTVANSSNANVSGSFDATGEHSGDVIDTSSSSHTDTDPDTSNTLTITHIKKDGGSNSTVSSGSSYNSSGTAVTGDYGTITIGADGSYKYVAQSDISGFDAGETLTDTFTYTVS
;
A
#
# COMPACT_ATOMS: atom_id res chain seq x y z
N ASP A 1 -14.87 -19.98 -25.89
CA ASP A 1 -15.68 -20.82 -26.78
C ASP A 1 -14.81 -21.42 -27.90
N ILE A 2 -15.09 -22.67 -28.26
CA ILE A 2 -14.45 -23.37 -29.39
C ILE A 2 -15.53 -23.77 -30.40
N CYS A 3 -15.26 -23.59 -31.70
CA CYS A 3 -16.14 -23.91 -32.79
C CYS A 3 -15.77 -25.26 -33.44
N GLY A 4 -16.72 -25.89 -34.14
CA GLY A 4 -16.51 -27.19 -34.82
C GLY A 4 -15.51 -27.14 -35.98
N ASP A 5 -15.12 -25.96 -36.45
CA ASP A 5 -14.09 -25.74 -37.46
C ASP A 5 -12.67 -25.54 -36.88
N GLY A 6 -12.55 -25.65 -35.52
CA GLY A 6 -11.31 -25.48 -34.81
C GLY A 6 -10.96 -24.04 -34.44
N SER A 7 -11.78 -23.06 -34.85
CA SER A 7 -11.62 -21.69 -34.37
C SER A 7 -12.04 -21.54 -32.91
N TYR A 8 -11.41 -20.64 -32.17
CA TYR A 8 -11.79 -20.37 -30.79
C TYR A 8 -11.64 -18.88 -30.43
N THR A 9 -12.41 -18.47 -29.43
CA THR A 9 -12.25 -17.18 -28.74
C THR A 9 -11.98 -17.40 -27.28
N TYR A 10 -11.02 -16.65 -26.77
CA TYR A 10 -10.68 -16.58 -25.35
C TYR A 10 -10.99 -15.16 -24.83
N ALA A 11 -11.66 -15.06 -23.70
CA ALA A 11 -11.85 -13.82 -22.97
C ALA A 11 -11.48 -14.09 -21.52
N GLY A 12 -10.44 -13.43 -21.04
CA GLY A 12 -10.08 -13.42 -19.63
C GLY A 12 -11.08 -12.59 -18.82
N THR A 13 -11.35 -12.99 -17.59
CA THR A 13 -12.05 -12.15 -16.61
C THR A 13 -11.02 -11.33 -15.85
N ALA A 14 -11.26 -10.04 -15.65
CA ALA A 14 -10.34 -9.13 -14.96
C ALA A 14 -9.92 -9.67 -13.58
N ASP A 15 -10.89 -10.08 -12.76
CA ASP A 15 -10.65 -10.54 -11.38
C ASP A 15 -9.68 -11.73 -11.24
N ALA A 16 -9.53 -12.56 -12.27
CA ALA A 16 -8.61 -13.71 -12.24
C ALA A 16 -7.19 -13.33 -12.69
N ALA A 17 -7.02 -12.18 -13.31
CA ALA A 17 -5.75 -11.70 -13.83
C ALA A 17 -5.08 -10.64 -12.94
N ASP A 18 -5.85 -9.94 -12.09
CA ASP A 18 -5.40 -8.84 -11.26
C ASP A 18 -4.27 -9.20 -10.25
N GLY A 19 -4.13 -10.48 -9.90
CA GLY A 19 -3.07 -10.94 -9.01
C GLY A 19 -1.79 -11.39 -9.72
N ILE A 20 -1.68 -11.19 -11.05
CA ILE A 20 -0.52 -11.63 -11.83
C ILE A 20 0.35 -10.41 -12.11
N ALA A 21 1.38 -10.21 -11.32
CA ALA A 21 2.27 -9.06 -11.41
C ALA A 21 3.02 -8.99 -12.76
N SER A 22 3.52 -7.80 -13.09
CA SER A 22 4.30 -7.59 -14.31
C SER A 22 5.49 -8.54 -14.40
N GLY A 23 5.57 -9.27 -15.51
CA GLY A 23 6.60 -10.27 -15.77
C GLY A 23 6.27 -11.67 -15.26
N GLU A 24 5.18 -11.85 -14.53
CA GLU A 24 4.63 -13.15 -14.17
C GLU A 24 3.67 -13.68 -15.25
N THR A 25 3.39 -14.95 -15.20
CA THR A 25 2.47 -15.60 -16.15
C THR A 25 1.60 -16.63 -15.46
N ALA A 26 0.34 -16.73 -15.91
CA ALA A 26 -0.56 -17.83 -15.57
C ALA A 26 -1.00 -18.56 -16.83
N ASN A 27 -1.41 -19.81 -16.70
CA ASN A 27 -1.86 -20.63 -17.81
C ASN A 27 -3.28 -21.13 -17.58
N ASP A 28 -4.16 -20.89 -18.56
CA ASP A 28 -5.42 -21.59 -18.67
C ASP A 28 -5.27 -22.77 -19.63
N VAL A 29 -5.70 -23.95 -19.18
CA VAL A 29 -5.59 -25.19 -19.97
C VAL A 29 -6.96 -25.74 -20.24
N PHE A 30 -7.31 -25.86 -21.52
CA PHE A 30 -8.57 -26.41 -21.99
C PHE A 30 -8.32 -27.72 -22.72
N VAL A 31 -9.06 -28.77 -22.36
CA VAL A 31 -9.03 -30.05 -23.08
C VAL A 31 -10.14 -30.05 -24.12
N TYR A 32 -9.80 -30.33 -25.35
CA TYR A 32 -10.80 -30.53 -26.42
C TYR A 32 -10.72 -31.95 -26.97
N THR A 33 -11.86 -32.41 -27.50
CA THR A 33 -12.00 -33.72 -28.12
C THR A 33 -12.15 -33.56 -29.63
N LEU A 34 -11.28 -34.25 -30.37
CA LEU A 34 -11.36 -34.34 -31.81
C LEU A 34 -12.00 -35.69 -32.20
N SER A 35 -12.89 -35.68 -33.18
CA SER A 35 -13.54 -36.89 -33.70
C SER A 35 -13.48 -36.91 -35.22
N ASP A 36 -13.24 -38.07 -35.80
CA ASP A 36 -13.39 -38.38 -37.24
C ASP A 36 -14.77 -38.98 -37.59
N GLY A 37 -15.69 -39.02 -36.61
CA GLY A 37 -17.00 -39.63 -36.74
C GLY A 37 -17.07 -41.10 -36.31
N THR A 38 -15.93 -41.74 -36.05
CA THR A 38 -15.81 -43.13 -35.63
C THR A 38 -15.03 -43.28 -34.33
N GLU A 39 -13.91 -42.57 -34.22
CA GLU A 39 -13.05 -42.56 -33.03
C GLU A 39 -12.85 -41.14 -32.52
N THR A 40 -12.38 -41.02 -31.28
CA THR A 40 -12.09 -39.74 -30.61
C THR A 40 -10.71 -39.71 -29.99
N THR A 41 -10.10 -38.55 -29.99
CA THR A 41 -8.86 -38.28 -29.25
C THR A 41 -8.95 -36.93 -28.57
N THR A 42 -8.14 -36.68 -27.57
CA THR A 42 -8.11 -35.40 -26.84
C THR A 42 -6.77 -34.71 -26.98
N ALA A 43 -6.81 -33.38 -26.95
CA ALA A 43 -5.63 -32.54 -26.89
C ALA A 43 -5.91 -31.28 -26.04
N ASN A 44 -4.85 -30.54 -25.72
CA ASN A 44 -4.97 -29.34 -24.88
C ASN A 44 -4.75 -28.07 -25.73
N ILE A 45 -5.51 -27.03 -25.41
CA ILE A 45 -5.18 -25.66 -25.75
C ILE A 45 -4.69 -25.02 -24.46
N THR A 46 -3.48 -24.47 -24.46
CA THR A 46 -2.92 -23.70 -23.35
C THR A 46 -2.86 -22.23 -23.76
N ILE A 47 -3.51 -21.38 -22.99
CA ILE A 47 -3.44 -19.92 -23.15
C ILE A 47 -2.58 -19.38 -22.00
N THR A 48 -1.47 -18.73 -22.36
CA THR A 48 -0.62 -18.04 -21.39
C THR A 48 -1.08 -16.60 -21.26
N ILE A 49 -1.39 -16.20 -20.04
CA ILE A 49 -1.74 -14.84 -19.66
C ILE A 49 -0.47 -14.22 -19.10
N ILE A 50 -0.12 -13.04 -19.59
CA ILE A 50 1.02 -12.27 -19.11
C ILE A 50 0.48 -11.18 -18.20
N GLY A 51 1.00 -11.10 -16.99
CA GLY A 51 0.60 -10.09 -15.99
C GLY A 51 1.02 -8.68 -16.39
N ALA A 52 0.24 -7.72 -15.95
CA ALA A 52 0.53 -6.30 -16.00
C ALA A 52 0.58 -5.77 -14.56
N ASN A 53 1.32 -4.70 -14.32
CA ASN A 53 1.35 -4.09 -13.01
C ASN A 53 0.06 -3.31 -12.76
N ASP A 54 -0.59 -3.61 -11.65
CA ASP A 54 -1.69 -2.82 -11.11
C ASP A 54 -1.18 -1.75 -10.14
N SER A 55 -2.05 -0.81 -9.79
CA SER A 55 -1.67 0.27 -8.88
C SER A 55 -2.08 -0.07 -7.45
N PRO A 56 -1.26 0.24 -6.44
CA PRO A 56 -1.65 0.08 -5.06
C PRO A 56 -2.80 1.01 -4.67
N THR A 57 -3.54 0.62 -3.66
CA THR A 57 -4.58 1.42 -3.01
C THR A 57 -4.13 1.76 -1.60
N ALA A 58 -3.92 3.07 -1.34
CA ALA A 58 -3.57 3.57 -0.02
C ALA A 58 -4.80 4.02 0.76
N GLN A 59 -4.77 3.81 2.08
CA GLN A 59 -5.75 4.29 3.04
C GLN A 59 -5.16 5.44 3.87
N ASN A 60 -6.04 6.23 4.49
CA ASN A 60 -5.59 7.33 5.35
C ASN A 60 -5.18 6.80 6.74
N ASP A 61 -4.10 7.35 7.27
CA ASP A 61 -3.60 7.07 8.60
C ASP A 61 -3.85 8.20 9.57
N VAL A 62 -3.92 7.85 10.84
CA VAL A 62 -4.14 8.80 11.93
C VAL A 62 -3.21 8.53 13.11
N GLY A 63 -2.84 9.59 13.81
CA GLY A 63 -2.08 9.52 15.05
C GLY A 63 -2.41 10.71 15.94
N VAL A 64 -2.52 10.47 17.23
CA VAL A 64 -2.80 11.50 18.24
C VAL A 64 -1.63 11.60 19.20
N ILE A 65 -1.22 12.82 19.51
CA ILE A 65 -0.05 13.10 20.35
C ILE A 65 -0.28 14.34 21.18
N MET A 66 0.32 14.38 22.35
CA MET A 66 0.33 15.57 23.22
C MET A 66 1.38 16.56 22.73
N GLU A 67 1.12 17.86 22.92
CA GLU A 67 2.09 18.92 22.70
C GLU A 67 3.43 18.62 23.37
N GLY A 68 4.53 18.96 22.70
CA GLY A 68 5.89 18.75 23.20
C GLY A 68 6.34 17.28 23.24
N SER A 69 5.51 16.34 22.79
CA SER A 69 5.80 14.92 22.81
C SER A 69 6.26 14.39 21.44
N THR A 70 6.72 13.15 21.44
CA THR A 70 7.13 12.43 20.23
C THR A 70 6.29 11.19 20.06
N LEU A 71 5.62 11.07 18.92
CA LEU A 71 5.00 9.84 18.45
C LEU A 71 6.01 9.07 17.61
N THR A 72 6.18 7.79 17.87
CA THR A 72 7.03 6.90 17.06
C THR A 72 6.23 5.67 16.67
N VAL A 73 6.19 5.41 15.38
CA VAL A 73 5.53 4.24 14.80
C VAL A 73 6.57 3.47 13.99
N ALA A 74 6.95 2.30 14.51
CA ALA A 74 7.92 1.44 13.84
C ALA A 74 7.21 0.54 12.83
N ASN A 75 7.95 0.19 11.75
CA ASN A 75 7.47 -0.79 10.78
C ASN A 75 7.22 -2.13 11.47
N SER A 76 6.03 -2.52 11.54
CA SER A 76 5.37 -3.80 11.77
C SER A 76 4.14 -3.64 12.63
N SER A 77 2.99 -3.94 12.11
CA SER A 77 1.69 -4.07 12.79
C SER A 77 1.44 -3.08 13.94
N ASN A 78 0.26 -2.59 14.09
CA ASN A 78 -0.30 -1.64 15.08
C ASN A 78 0.24 -1.70 16.53
N ALA A 79 1.11 -2.64 16.85
CA ALA A 79 1.65 -2.88 18.19
C ALA A 79 2.83 -1.96 18.57
N ASN A 80 3.41 -1.21 17.64
CA ASN A 80 4.66 -0.48 17.87
C ASN A 80 4.52 1.04 17.94
N VAL A 81 3.36 1.53 18.32
CA VAL A 81 3.15 2.95 18.62
C VAL A 81 3.73 3.26 20.01
N SER A 82 4.67 4.19 20.06
CA SER A 82 5.26 4.65 21.32
C SER A 82 5.31 6.17 21.38
N GLY A 83 5.08 6.74 22.57
CA GLY A 83 5.09 8.17 22.82
C GLY A 83 4.14 8.54 23.96
N SER A 84 4.15 9.82 24.34
CA SER A 84 3.15 10.37 25.26
C SER A 84 1.98 10.89 24.44
N PHE A 85 0.91 10.12 24.35
CA PHE A 85 -0.31 10.45 23.62
C PHE A 85 -1.55 10.23 24.49
N ASP A 86 -2.65 10.83 24.10
CA ASP A 86 -3.92 10.56 24.75
C ASP A 86 -4.35 9.12 24.43
N ALA A 87 -4.50 8.31 25.47
CA ALA A 87 -4.89 6.89 25.32
C ALA A 87 -6.30 6.70 24.74
N THR A 88 -7.04 7.77 24.51
CA THR A 88 -8.36 7.76 23.86
C THR A 88 -8.31 8.04 22.37
N GLY A 89 -7.13 8.42 21.82
CA GLY A 89 -6.93 8.68 20.40
C GLY A 89 -6.78 7.42 19.57
N GLU A 90 -7.22 7.48 18.32
CA GLU A 90 -7.02 6.42 17.32
C GLU A 90 -5.62 6.54 16.72
N HIS A 91 -4.96 5.39 16.52
CA HIS A 91 -3.68 5.28 15.83
C HIS A 91 -3.77 4.16 14.81
N SER A 92 -3.42 4.45 13.57
CA SER A 92 -3.49 3.49 12.46
C SER A 92 -2.29 2.55 12.33
N GLY A 93 -1.24 2.76 13.11
CA GLY A 93 0.02 2.02 12.91
C GLY A 93 0.97 2.74 11.95
N ASP A 94 1.84 2.00 11.24
CA ASP A 94 2.66 2.60 10.18
C ASP A 94 1.81 2.90 8.93
N VAL A 95 2.37 3.71 8.01
CA VAL A 95 1.61 4.18 6.84
C VAL A 95 1.56 3.18 5.67
N ILE A 96 1.99 1.94 5.87
CA ILE A 96 1.85 0.81 4.94
C ILE A 96 1.27 -0.40 5.70
N ASP A 97 0.32 -0.19 6.58
CA ASP A 97 -0.24 -1.30 7.37
C ASP A 97 -0.93 -2.33 6.46
N THR A 98 -0.33 -3.51 6.36
CA THR A 98 -0.87 -4.65 5.62
C THR A 98 -1.61 -5.66 6.51
N SER A 99 -1.74 -5.40 7.82
CA SER A 99 -2.08 -6.45 8.79
C SER A 99 -3.51 -6.49 9.30
N SER A 100 -4.29 -5.47 9.21
CA SER A 100 -5.75 -5.44 9.39
C SER A 100 -6.32 -4.07 9.70
N SER A 101 -7.40 -3.72 9.16
CA SER A 101 -8.36 -2.71 9.58
C SER A 101 -8.78 -1.76 8.47
N SER A 102 -9.45 -0.69 8.82
CA SER A 102 -9.85 0.39 7.93
C SER A 102 -8.69 1.21 7.32
N HIS A 103 -7.45 0.93 7.71
CA HIS A 103 -6.22 1.64 7.31
C HIS A 103 -5.26 0.74 6.51
N THR A 104 -5.72 -0.44 6.06
CA THR A 104 -4.87 -1.40 5.33
C THR A 104 -4.65 -0.95 3.90
N ASP A 105 -3.39 -0.77 3.53
CA ASP A 105 -2.96 -0.58 2.16
C ASP A 105 -2.91 -1.91 1.41
N THR A 106 -3.29 -1.91 0.16
CA THR A 106 -3.37 -3.13 -0.65
C THR A 106 -2.78 -2.92 -2.03
N ASP A 107 -2.20 -3.99 -2.57
CA ASP A 107 -1.81 -4.09 -3.96
C ASP A 107 -2.44 -5.38 -4.54
N PRO A 108 -3.12 -5.32 -5.70
CA PRO A 108 -3.61 -6.53 -6.37
C PRO A 108 -2.48 -7.48 -6.73
N ASP A 109 -1.30 -6.97 -7.05
CA ASP A 109 -0.11 -7.74 -7.40
C ASP A 109 0.52 -8.39 -6.17
N THR A 110 0.28 -9.68 -5.96
CA THR A 110 0.67 -10.41 -4.74
C THR A 110 2.17 -10.52 -4.48
N SER A 111 3.01 -10.28 -5.48
CA SER A 111 4.48 -10.32 -5.37
C SER A 111 5.10 -8.95 -5.08
N ASN A 112 4.33 -7.86 -5.12
CA ASN A 112 4.83 -6.51 -4.91
C ASN A 112 4.98 -6.19 -3.42
N THR A 113 6.00 -5.39 -3.10
CA THR A 113 6.21 -4.85 -1.76
C THR A 113 5.95 -3.35 -1.81
N LEU A 114 4.95 -2.90 -1.06
CA LEU A 114 4.61 -1.49 -0.96
C LEU A 114 5.75 -0.69 -0.33
N THR A 115 6.03 0.49 -0.88
CA THR A 115 7.04 1.41 -0.36
C THR A 115 6.59 2.85 -0.47
N ILE A 116 7.01 3.70 0.48
CA ILE A 116 6.81 5.14 0.41
C ILE A 116 7.90 5.77 -0.45
N THR A 117 7.49 6.51 -1.48
CA THR A 117 8.41 7.17 -2.43
C THR A 117 8.48 8.67 -2.25
N HIS A 118 7.43 9.31 -1.80
CA HIS A 118 7.35 10.76 -1.58
C HIS A 118 6.49 11.10 -0.37
N ILE A 119 6.79 12.25 0.24
CA ILE A 119 5.96 12.88 1.27
C ILE A 119 5.94 14.39 1.08
N LYS A 120 4.85 15.02 1.46
CA LYS A 120 4.72 16.48 1.55
C LYS A 120 3.79 16.88 2.68
N LYS A 121 3.95 18.07 3.23
CA LYS A 121 2.91 18.75 3.99
C LYS A 121 1.77 19.12 3.04
N ASP A 122 0.53 19.18 3.50
CA ASP A 122 -0.60 19.66 2.72
C ASP A 122 -0.31 21.06 2.14
N GLY A 123 -0.59 21.22 0.84
CA GLY A 123 -0.25 22.44 0.08
C GLY A 123 1.24 22.64 -0.21
N GLY A 124 2.14 21.75 0.26
CA GLY A 124 3.59 21.82 0.06
C GLY A 124 4.09 21.09 -1.18
N SER A 125 5.41 21.10 -1.36
CA SER A 125 6.11 20.38 -2.43
C SER A 125 6.52 18.97 -1.98
N ASN A 126 6.54 18.01 -2.91
CA ASN A 126 7.00 16.66 -2.65
C ASN A 126 8.48 16.64 -2.26
N SER A 127 8.77 15.88 -1.19
CA SER A 127 10.10 15.46 -0.79
C SER A 127 10.25 13.98 -1.09
N THR A 128 11.33 13.60 -1.77
CA THR A 128 11.62 12.20 -2.07
C THR A 128 12.01 11.44 -0.81
N VAL A 129 11.43 10.26 -0.60
CA VAL A 129 11.81 9.33 0.46
C VAL A 129 12.85 8.35 -0.10
N SER A 130 13.97 8.20 0.59
CA SER A 130 15.07 7.35 0.14
C SER A 130 14.67 5.87 0.21
N SER A 131 14.91 5.13 -0.87
CA SER A 131 14.64 3.68 -0.89
C SER A 131 15.38 2.95 0.23
N GLY A 132 14.70 2.00 0.89
CA GLY A 132 15.23 1.20 1.98
C GLY A 132 15.44 1.99 3.29
N SER A 133 14.93 3.21 3.38
CA SER A 133 14.98 4.01 4.61
C SER A 133 13.91 3.60 5.62
N SER A 134 14.14 3.92 6.89
CA SER A 134 13.18 3.93 7.98
C SER A 134 13.23 5.29 8.70
N TYR A 135 12.27 5.57 9.58
CA TYR A 135 12.24 6.87 10.28
C TYR A 135 13.55 7.17 11.06
N ASN A 136 14.28 6.15 11.52
CA ASN A 136 15.52 6.27 12.30
C ASN A 136 16.78 5.99 11.48
N SER A 137 16.65 5.66 10.20
CA SER A 137 17.76 5.40 9.28
C SER A 137 17.48 6.01 7.91
N SER A 138 18.09 7.15 7.62
CA SER A 138 17.93 7.88 6.34
C SER A 138 16.48 8.32 6.03
N GLY A 139 15.62 8.46 7.05
CA GLY A 139 14.25 8.92 6.88
C GLY A 139 14.18 10.36 6.38
N THR A 140 13.12 10.70 5.68
CA THR A 140 12.86 12.03 5.12
C THR A 140 12.02 12.86 6.08
N ALA A 141 12.55 14.03 6.48
CA ALA A 141 11.86 14.95 7.38
C ALA A 141 11.07 16.01 6.62
N VAL A 142 9.83 16.25 7.05
CA VAL A 142 8.96 17.33 6.56
C VAL A 142 8.37 18.08 7.74
N THR A 143 8.53 19.42 7.73
CA THR A 143 7.98 20.28 8.79
C THR A 143 6.55 20.66 8.48
N GLY A 144 5.66 20.38 9.41
CA GLY A 144 4.25 20.78 9.43
C GLY A 144 4.05 22.17 10.03
N ASP A 145 2.83 22.47 10.44
CA ASP A 145 2.51 23.70 11.17
C ASP A 145 2.81 23.57 12.67
N TYR A 146 2.63 22.38 13.22
CA TYR A 146 2.69 22.13 14.67
C TYR A 146 3.77 21.12 15.06
N GLY A 147 4.48 20.56 14.09
CA GLY A 147 5.56 19.61 14.35
C GLY A 147 6.33 19.21 13.11
N THR A 148 7.14 18.18 13.25
CA THR A 148 7.93 17.62 12.16
C THR A 148 7.74 16.11 12.10
N ILE A 149 7.33 15.60 10.94
CA ILE A 149 7.34 14.17 10.65
C ILE A 149 8.68 13.77 10.04
N THR A 150 9.17 12.58 10.39
CA THR A 150 10.27 11.89 9.69
C THR A 150 9.76 10.52 9.30
N ILE A 151 9.73 10.19 8.02
CA ILE A 151 9.16 8.96 7.48
C ILE A 151 10.22 8.16 6.72
N GLY A 152 10.12 6.84 6.77
CA GLY A 152 10.91 5.89 6.00
C GLY A 152 10.16 5.33 4.80
N ALA A 153 10.89 4.77 3.85
CA ALA A 153 10.32 4.03 2.72
C ALA A 153 9.56 2.78 3.17
N ASP A 154 9.88 2.25 4.34
CA ASP A 154 9.24 1.11 4.98
C ASP A 154 7.89 1.44 5.66
N GLY A 155 7.40 2.69 5.56
CA GLY A 155 6.15 3.13 6.19
C GLY A 155 6.30 3.59 7.63
N SER A 156 7.40 3.28 8.29
CA SER A 156 7.65 3.73 9.66
C SER A 156 7.80 5.25 9.75
N TYR A 157 7.32 5.85 10.82
CA TYR A 157 7.46 7.30 10.99
C TYR A 157 7.66 7.72 12.45
N LYS A 158 8.18 8.93 12.61
CA LYS A 158 8.27 9.65 13.88
C LYS A 158 7.73 11.05 13.68
N TYR A 159 6.82 11.49 14.53
CA TYR A 159 6.36 12.88 14.58
C TYR A 159 6.77 13.52 15.90
N VAL A 160 7.37 14.70 15.84
CA VAL A 160 7.80 15.49 17.01
C VAL A 160 6.94 16.74 17.04
N ALA A 161 6.03 16.84 18.00
CA ALA A 161 5.20 18.02 18.21
C ALA A 161 6.03 19.16 18.82
N GLN A 162 5.69 20.41 18.47
CA GLN A 162 6.26 21.60 19.11
C GLN A 162 5.87 21.63 20.59
N SER A 163 6.74 22.22 21.42
CA SER A 163 6.58 22.23 22.87
C SER A 163 5.89 23.50 23.41
N ASP A 164 5.56 24.46 22.56
CA ASP A 164 4.95 25.73 22.93
C ASP A 164 4.18 26.27 21.71
N ILE A 165 2.95 25.82 21.58
CA ILE A 165 2.04 26.26 20.53
C ILE A 165 1.19 27.40 21.11
N SER A 166 1.54 28.64 20.76
CA SER A 166 0.89 29.82 21.30
C SER A 166 -0.61 29.85 21.03
N GLY A 167 -1.41 30.00 22.10
CA GLY A 167 -2.85 30.07 22.01
C GLY A 167 -3.56 28.73 21.93
N PHE A 168 -2.84 27.64 22.26
CA PHE A 168 -3.39 26.29 22.35
C PHE A 168 -3.70 25.93 23.80
N ASP A 169 -4.97 25.74 24.12
CA ASP A 169 -5.44 25.49 25.46
C ASP A 169 -5.78 24.00 25.71
N ALA A 170 -5.78 23.59 26.95
CA ALA A 170 -6.12 22.21 27.33
C ALA A 170 -7.52 21.79 26.83
N GLY A 171 -7.58 20.72 26.06
CA GLY A 171 -8.79 20.17 25.44
C GLY A 171 -9.03 20.63 24.01
N GLU A 172 -8.16 21.49 23.46
CA GLU A 172 -8.16 21.81 22.04
C GLU A 172 -7.37 20.77 21.25
N THR A 173 -7.64 20.68 19.95
CA THR A 173 -6.91 19.81 19.01
C THR A 173 -6.48 20.59 17.78
N LEU A 174 -5.23 20.40 17.37
CA LEU A 174 -4.65 20.93 16.15
C LEU A 174 -4.20 19.77 15.27
N THR A 175 -4.23 19.95 13.96
CA THR A 175 -3.93 18.86 13.02
C THR A 175 -2.88 19.29 12.00
N ASP A 176 -1.80 18.53 11.90
CA ASP A 176 -0.91 18.53 10.74
C ASP A 176 -1.37 17.44 9.77
N THR A 177 -1.45 17.79 8.50
CA THR A 177 -1.78 16.85 7.42
C THR A 177 -0.59 16.71 6.48
N PHE A 178 -0.21 15.46 6.25
CA PHE A 178 0.84 15.10 5.29
C PHE A 178 0.26 14.15 4.25
N THR A 179 0.66 14.34 2.98
CA THR A 179 0.32 13.42 1.89
C THR A 179 1.57 12.65 1.51
N TYR A 180 1.47 11.34 1.45
CA TYR A 180 2.54 10.46 0.99
C TYR A 180 2.12 9.70 -0.28
N THR A 181 3.09 9.14 -0.99
CA THR A 181 2.87 8.34 -2.20
C THR A 181 3.39 6.93 -1.95
N VAL A 182 2.51 5.96 -2.09
CA VAL A 182 2.80 4.52 -2.08
C VAL A 182 3.08 4.04 -3.50
N SER A 183 4.01 3.14 -3.66
CA SER A 183 4.36 2.51 -4.93
C SER A 183 4.69 1.04 -4.71
#